data_747d2cdc6f691145f03508f0232f3860
#
_entry.id   747d2cdc6f691145f03508f0232f3860
#
_cell.length_a   1.000
_cell.length_b   1.000
_cell.length_c   1.000
_cell.angle_alpha   90.00
_cell.angle_beta   90.00
_cell.angle_gamma   90.00
#
_symmetry.space_group_name_H-M   'P 1'
#
loop_
_entity.id
_entity.type
_entity.pdbx_description
1 polymer ?
#
loop_
_entity_poly.entity_id
_entity_poly.type
_entity_poly.pdbx_seq_one_letter_code
_entity_poly.pdbx_strand_id
1 'polypeptide(L)'
;DPSRFRYCLNTSTIRGQKLSLDQEIDLAAKVGYDGIEPWIREIEAYIQNGGTATELRKRIDGHGLKVESAIGFAQWIVDDEQKRKDGLEQAKRDMDLVQQLGGTHIAAPPVGAHRGSAPVDLFKAAERYRALLEVGAKIGVTPQVEVWGFSDNLSRLGEATFVAIEAGHPDACLLPDVYHIFKGGSDFAGLKMIAGSQIHCFHVNDYPDAPPRETIADKDRVYPGDGIAP
;
A
#
# COMPACT_ATOMS: atom_id res chain seq x y z
N ASP A 1 18.20 -7.35 14.67
CA ASP A 1 18.28 -6.17 15.52
C ASP A 1 16.96 -5.39 15.40
N PRO A 2 16.11 -5.30 16.45
CA PRO A 2 14.85 -4.56 16.43
C PRO A 2 15.03 -3.07 16.06
N SER A 3 16.23 -2.52 16.25
CA SER A 3 16.58 -1.16 15.86
C SER A 3 16.57 -0.89 14.36
N ARG A 4 16.33 -1.91 13.53
CA ARG A 4 16.27 -1.77 12.06
C ARG A 4 14.88 -1.52 11.52
N PHE A 5 13.83 -1.76 12.29
CA PHE A 5 12.48 -1.41 11.88
C PHE A 5 12.23 0.06 12.09
N ARG A 6 11.66 0.71 11.08
CA ARG A 6 11.12 2.05 11.18
C ARG A 6 9.61 1.96 11.34
N TYR A 7 9.09 2.79 12.23
CA TYR A 7 7.65 2.89 12.46
C TYR A 7 7.09 4.04 11.62
N CYS A 8 6.12 3.72 10.79
CA CYS A 8 5.53 4.62 9.83
C CYS A 8 4.03 4.79 10.09
N LEU A 9 3.54 6.03 10.11
CA LEU A 9 2.12 6.30 10.23
C LEU A 9 1.46 6.25 8.84
N ASN A 10 0.56 5.28 8.62
CA ASN A 10 -0.39 5.36 7.52
C ASN A 10 -1.50 6.35 7.91
N THR A 11 -1.66 7.42 7.13
CA THR A 11 -2.55 8.54 7.47
C THR A 11 -4.01 8.12 7.61
N SER A 12 -4.46 7.11 6.87
CA SER A 12 -5.81 6.58 7.00
C SER A 12 -6.14 6.03 8.39
N THR A 13 -5.14 5.64 9.19
CA THR A 13 -5.34 5.17 10.57
C THR A 13 -6.00 6.23 11.43
N ILE A 14 -5.70 7.51 11.18
CA ILE A 14 -6.21 8.64 11.94
C ILE A 14 -7.22 9.51 11.17
N ARG A 15 -7.73 9.03 10.02
CA ARG A 15 -8.70 9.77 9.17
C ARG A 15 -9.93 10.29 9.92
N GLY A 16 -10.31 9.64 11.02
CA GLY A 16 -11.41 10.08 11.88
C GLY A 16 -11.16 11.43 12.55
N GLN A 17 -9.91 11.86 12.67
CA GLN A 17 -9.50 13.15 13.23
C GLN A 17 -9.69 14.30 12.24
N LYS A 18 -9.87 14.00 10.93
CA LYS A 18 -10.08 14.99 9.85
C LYS A 18 -8.98 16.05 9.77
N LEU A 19 -7.76 15.65 10.03
CA LEU A 19 -6.58 16.51 9.90
C LEU A 19 -6.23 16.71 8.41
N SER A 20 -5.58 17.84 8.11
CA SER A 20 -4.92 18.01 6.82
C SER A 20 -3.56 17.30 6.81
N LEU A 21 -3.05 16.96 5.63
CA LEU A 21 -1.81 16.18 5.51
C LEU A 21 -0.62 16.84 6.23
N ASP A 22 -0.51 18.15 6.18
CA ASP A 22 0.54 18.89 6.91
C ASP A 22 0.40 18.77 8.43
N GLN A 23 -0.83 18.72 8.94
CA GLN A 23 -1.10 18.48 10.38
C GLN A 23 -0.79 17.01 10.75
N GLU A 24 -1.05 16.05 9.86
CA GLU A 24 -0.71 14.64 10.07
C GLU A 24 0.80 14.42 10.10
N ILE A 25 1.56 15.12 9.24
CA ILE A 25 3.02 15.13 9.25
C ILE A 25 3.55 15.64 10.60
N ASP A 26 3.05 16.78 11.07
CA ASP A 26 3.45 17.36 12.37
C ASP A 26 3.13 16.42 13.53
N LEU A 27 1.95 15.79 13.48
CA LEU A 27 1.52 14.85 14.51
C LEU A 27 2.40 13.59 14.52
N ALA A 28 2.69 13.01 13.37
CA ALA A 28 3.57 11.84 13.24
C ALA A 28 4.95 12.13 13.85
N ALA A 29 5.52 13.28 13.52
CA ALA A 29 6.81 13.72 14.08
C ALA A 29 6.73 13.92 15.60
N LYS A 30 5.69 14.60 16.09
CA LYS A 30 5.49 14.87 17.53
C LYS A 30 5.36 13.60 18.35
N VAL A 31 4.72 12.57 17.81
CA VAL A 31 4.52 11.27 18.48
C VAL A 31 5.77 10.39 18.39
N GLY A 32 6.69 10.67 17.47
CA GLY A 32 7.96 9.96 17.35
C GLY A 32 7.96 8.84 16.32
N TYR A 33 7.12 8.92 15.29
CA TYR A 33 7.23 8.05 14.11
C TYR A 33 8.51 8.37 13.32
N ASP A 34 9.07 7.36 12.65
CA ASP A 34 10.21 7.50 11.76
C ASP A 34 9.79 7.90 10.33
N GLY A 35 8.55 7.61 9.98
CA GLY A 35 8.02 7.87 8.64
C GLY A 35 6.53 8.09 8.58
N ILE A 36 6.08 8.40 7.36
CA ILE A 36 4.67 8.61 7.03
C ILE A 36 4.34 7.92 5.71
N GLU A 37 3.14 7.38 5.62
CA GLU A 37 2.57 6.77 4.43
C GLU A 37 1.28 7.51 4.07
N PRO A 38 1.36 8.60 3.28
CA PRO A 38 0.21 9.39 2.90
C PRO A 38 -0.61 8.69 1.81
N TRP A 39 -1.90 9.01 1.75
CA TRP A 39 -2.74 8.64 0.63
C TRP A 39 -2.63 9.68 -0.48
N ILE A 40 -2.56 9.24 -1.74
CA ILE A 40 -2.45 10.14 -2.91
C ILE A 40 -3.52 11.24 -2.88
N ARG A 41 -4.77 10.90 -2.55
CA ARG A 41 -5.86 11.88 -2.45
C ARG A 41 -5.61 13.01 -1.42
N GLU A 42 -4.83 12.75 -0.38
CA GLU A 42 -4.50 13.75 0.64
C GLU A 42 -3.43 14.70 0.13
N ILE A 43 -2.46 14.17 -0.62
CA ILE A 43 -1.46 14.98 -1.33
C ILE A 43 -2.13 15.87 -2.37
N GLU A 44 -3.03 15.30 -3.19
CA GLU A 44 -3.80 16.05 -4.18
C GLU A 44 -4.68 17.13 -3.53
N ALA A 45 -5.37 16.79 -2.43
CA ALA A 45 -6.20 17.74 -1.70
C ALA A 45 -5.37 18.91 -1.14
N TYR A 46 -4.18 18.64 -0.60
CA TYR A 46 -3.27 19.68 -0.13
C TYR A 46 -2.85 20.63 -1.26
N ILE A 47 -2.51 20.09 -2.42
CA ILE A 47 -2.12 20.87 -3.60
C ILE A 47 -3.31 21.68 -4.15
N GLN A 48 -4.49 21.07 -4.24
CA GLN A 48 -5.71 21.76 -4.68
C GLN A 48 -6.12 22.93 -3.78
N ASN A 49 -5.78 22.84 -2.49
CA ASN A 49 -6.01 23.91 -1.51
C ASN A 49 -4.90 24.99 -1.50
N GLY A 50 -4.03 24.99 -2.52
CA GLY A 50 -3.02 26.03 -2.72
C GLY A 50 -1.64 25.74 -2.16
N GLY A 51 -1.43 24.53 -1.58
CA GLY A 51 -0.11 24.06 -1.18
C GLY A 51 0.68 23.46 -2.35
N THR A 52 1.91 23.04 -2.09
CA THR A 52 2.78 22.41 -3.08
C THR A 52 3.44 21.14 -2.55
N ALA A 53 3.78 20.21 -3.44
CA ALA A 53 4.55 19.01 -3.07
C ALA A 53 5.92 19.39 -2.47
N THR A 54 6.53 20.49 -2.94
CA THR A 54 7.80 21.00 -2.40
C THR A 54 7.67 21.44 -0.93
N GLU A 55 6.56 22.07 -0.56
CA GLU A 55 6.30 22.47 0.84
C GLU A 55 6.11 21.25 1.73
N LEU A 56 5.32 20.25 1.28
CA LEU A 56 5.16 18.98 1.99
C LEU A 56 6.51 18.29 2.17
N ARG A 57 7.31 18.20 1.10
CA ARG A 57 8.66 17.62 1.16
C ARG A 57 9.54 18.30 2.19
N LYS A 58 9.60 19.64 2.18
CA LYS A 58 10.39 20.41 3.15
C LYS A 58 9.92 20.17 4.58
N ARG A 59 8.59 20.04 4.80
CA ARG A 59 8.03 19.77 6.12
C ARG A 59 8.42 18.39 6.61
N ILE A 60 8.28 17.36 5.76
CA ILE A 60 8.67 15.97 6.04
C ILE A 60 10.16 15.91 6.41
N ASP A 61 11.02 16.48 5.56
CA ASP A 61 12.46 16.50 5.77
C ASP A 61 12.85 17.30 7.03
N GLY A 62 12.16 18.43 7.28
CA GLY A 62 12.38 19.29 8.46
C GLY A 62 12.08 18.58 9.77
N HIS A 63 11.17 17.63 9.77
CA HIS A 63 10.87 16.76 10.91
C HIS A 63 11.74 15.50 10.97
N GLY A 64 12.58 15.24 9.97
CA GLY A 64 13.39 14.02 9.87
C GLY A 64 12.58 12.78 9.51
N LEU A 65 11.32 12.93 9.11
CA LEU A 65 10.47 11.84 8.65
C LEU A 65 10.87 11.32 7.26
N LYS A 66 10.46 10.09 6.94
CA LYS A 66 10.58 9.49 5.61
C LYS A 66 9.21 9.15 5.05
N VAL A 67 9.03 9.31 3.74
CA VAL A 67 7.91 8.72 3.02
C VAL A 67 8.30 7.30 2.67
N GLU A 68 7.90 6.34 3.48
CA GLU A 68 8.28 4.93 3.32
C GLU A 68 7.52 4.28 2.16
N SER A 69 6.26 4.65 1.99
CA SER A 69 5.35 4.25 0.93
C SER A 69 4.24 5.30 0.80
N ALA A 70 3.37 5.16 -0.19
CA ALA A 70 2.13 5.91 -0.32
C ALA A 70 1.00 4.96 -0.75
N ILE A 71 -0.26 5.36 -0.50
CA ILE A 71 -1.43 4.58 -0.89
C ILE A 71 -2.07 5.18 -2.13
N GLY A 72 -2.00 4.43 -3.23
CA GLY A 72 -2.61 4.74 -4.52
C GLY A 72 -3.66 3.70 -4.92
N PHE A 73 -4.54 4.07 -5.85
CA PHE A 73 -5.67 3.24 -6.27
C PHE A 73 -5.79 3.14 -7.79
N ALA A 74 -4.68 3.03 -8.49
CA ALA A 74 -4.65 2.86 -9.93
C ALA A 74 -5.21 1.48 -10.36
N GLN A 75 -6.05 1.47 -11.42
CA GLN A 75 -6.65 0.24 -11.95
C GLN A 75 -5.70 -0.49 -12.90
N TRP A 76 -4.62 -1.04 -12.37
CA TRP A 76 -3.57 -1.70 -13.17
C TRP A 76 -3.93 -3.13 -13.59
N ILE A 77 -4.78 -3.84 -12.82
CA ILE A 77 -5.00 -5.30 -12.94
C ILE A 77 -6.21 -5.67 -13.81
N VAL A 78 -7.12 -4.72 -14.09
CA VAL A 78 -8.41 -4.99 -14.74
C VAL A 78 -8.29 -5.54 -16.16
N ASP A 79 -9.27 -6.35 -16.59
CA ASP A 79 -9.31 -6.93 -17.96
C ASP A 79 -9.63 -5.88 -19.03
N ASP A 80 -10.41 -4.87 -18.70
CA ASP A 80 -10.72 -3.76 -19.59
C ASP A 80 -9.44 -2.99 -19.96
N GLU A 81 -9.07 -3.06 -21.24
CA GLU A 81 -7.83 -2.50 -21.75
C GLU A 81 -7.78 -0.97 -21.60
N GLN A 82 -8.89 -0.27 -21.84
CA GLN A 82 -8.92 1.18 -21.73
C GLN A 82 -8.78 1.62 -20.27
N LYS A 83 -9.52 0.99 -19.35
CA LYS A 83 -9.40 1.27 -17.91
C LYS A 83 -7.99 0.98 -17.40
N ARG A 84 -7.36 -0.10 -17.89
CA ARG A 84 -5.98 -0.44 -17.51
C ARG A 84 -4.98 0.59 -18.04
N LYS A 85 -5.16 1.07 -19.27
CA LYS A 85 -4.33 2.14 -19.83
C LYS A 85 -4.47 3.44 -19.02
N ASP A 86 -5.71 3.83 -18.73
CA ASP A 86 -5.98 5.01 -17.89
C ASP A 86 -5.42 4.83 -16.48
N GLY A 87 -5.49 3.61 -15.95
CA GLY A 87 -4.90 3.23 -14.66
C GLY A 87 -3.37 3.35 -14.64
N LEU A 88 -2.67 2.96 -15.71
CA LEU A 88 -1.22 3.15 -15.80
C LEU A 88 -0.84 4.63 -15.88
N GLU A 89 -1.60 5.45 -16.60
CA GLU A 89 -1.38 6.90 -16.62
C GLU A 89 -1.68 7.55 -15.26
N GLN A 90 -2.69 7.07 -14.53
CA GLN A 90 -2.93 7.47 -13.14
C GLN A 90 -1.74 7.06 -12.26
N ALA A 91 -1.32 5.80 -12.30
CA ALA A 91 -0.18 5.31 -11.51
C ALA A 91 1.09 6.14 -11.76
N LYS A 92 1.33 6.55 -13.00
CA LYS A 92 2.44 7.43 -13.35
C LYS A 92 2.36 8.76 -12.61
N ARG A 93 1.19 9.43 -12.62
CA ARG A 93 0.99 10.70 -11.91
C ARG A 93 1.12 10.52 -10.41
N ASP A 94 0.57 9.45 -9.85
CA ASP A 94 0.64 9.12 -8.43
C ASP A 94 2.10 8.92 -8.00
N MET A 95 2.88 8.15 -8.77
CA MET A 95 4.31 7.92 -8.52
C MET A 95 5.15 9.19 -8.65
N ASP A 96 4.84 10.08 -9.60
CA ASP A 96 5.49 11.39 -9.71
C ASP A 96 5.28 12.22 -8.43
N LEU A 97 4.08 12.22 -7.85
CA LEU A 97 3.80 12.88 -6.56
C LEU A 97 4.60 12.25 -5.42
N VAL A 98 4.63 10.92 -5.34
CA VAL A 98 5.40 10.20 -4.32
C VAL A 98 6.89 10.55 -4.42
N GLN A 99 7.45 10.55 -5.63
CA GLN A 99 8.84 10.92 -5.88
C GLN A 99 9.14 12.36 -5.45
N GLN A 100 8.24 13.30 -5.73
CA GLN A 100 8.39 14.69 -5.31
C GLN A 100 8.41 14.82 -3.78
N LEU A 101 7.70 13.97 -3.05
CA LEU A 101 7.74 13.90 -1.59
C LEU A 101 8.96 13.10 -1.07
N GLY A 102 9.76 12.51 -1.96
CA GLY A 102 10.94 11.70 -1.64
C GLY A 102 10.65 10.27 -1.25
N GLY A 103 9.44 9.80 -1.52
CA GLY A 103 9.09 8.40 -1.40
C GLY A 103 9.62 7.57 -2.57
N THR A 104 9.78 6.27 -2.34
CA THR A 104 10.30 5.32 -3.32
C THR A 104 9.38 4.12 -3.55
N HIS A 105 8.27 4.04 -2.84
CA HIS A 105 7.30 2.95 -2.95
C HIS A 105 5.86 3.47 -2.95
N ILE A 106 4.96 2.69 -3.57
CA ILE A 106 3.52 2.95 -3.58
C ILE A 106 2.76 1.62 -3.56
N ALA A 107 1.63 1.58 -2.87
CA ALA A 107 0.74 0.42 -2.87
C ALA A 107 0.12 0.19 -4.26
N ALA A 108 0.02 -1.07 -4.66
CA ALA A 108 -0.63 -1.52 -5.89
C ALA A 108 -1.71 -2.59 -5.59
N PRO A 109 -2.81 -2.20 -4.96
CA PRO A 109 -3.93 -3.08 -4.68
C PRO A 109 -4.72 -3.45 -5.95
N PRO A 110 -5.56 -4.52 -5.92
CA PRO A 110 -6.33 -4.99 -7.07
C PRO A 110 -7.57 -4.13 -7.35
N VAL A 111 -7.40 -2.81 -7.46
CA VAL A 111 -8.50 -1.86 -7.71
C VAL A 111 -9.20 -2.15 -9.02
N GLY A 112 -10.54 -2.08 -8.99
CA GLY A 112 -11.38 -2.38 -10.17
C GLY A 112 -11.62 -3.87 -10.40
N ALA A 113 -10.83 -4.74 -9.76
CA ALA A 113 -11.00 -6.20 -9.78
C ALA A 113 -11.28 -6.78 -8.38
N HIS A 114 -11.66 -5.96 -7.40
CA HIS A 114 -11.76 -6.34 -6.00
C HIS A 114 -13.17 -6.70 -5.51
N ARG A 115 -14.23 -6.33 -6.24
CA ARG A 115 -15.62 -6.66 -5.87
C ARG A 115 -16.51 -6.81 -7.08
N GLY A 116 -17.26 -7.91 -7.14
CA GLY A 116 -18.17 -8.23 -8.24
C GLY A 116 -17.46 -8.46 -9.56
N SER A 117 -16.18 -8.78 -9.52
CA SER A 117 -15.33 -8.99 -10.69
C SER A 117 -15.16 -10.47 -10.99
N ALA A 118 -15.04 -10.81 -12.26
CA ALA A 118 -14.63 -12.15 -12.66
C ALA A 118 -13.20 -12.43 -12.15
N PRO A 119 -12.86 -13.71 -11.93
CA PRO A 119 -11.49 -14.10 -11.62
C PRO A 119 -10.52 -13.63 -12.72
N VAL A 120 -9.48 -12.89 -12.32
CA VAL A 120 -8.40 -12.50 -13.22
C VAL A 120 -7.39 -13.64 -13.30
N ASP A 121 -6.98 -13.99 -14.52
CA ASP A 121 -5.88 -14.94 -14.73
C ASP A 121 -4.59 -14.40 -14.08
N LEU A 122 -3.95 -15.20 -13.22
CA LEU A 122 -2.80 -14.74 -12.45
C LEU A 122 -1.56 -14.47 -13.32
N PHE A 123 -1.38 -15.16 -14.45
CA PHE A 123 -0.30 -14.85 -15.39
C PHE A 123 -0.54 -13.51 -16.08
N LYS A 124 -1.79 -13.21 -16.47
CA LYS A 124 -2.15 -11.88 -16.98
C LYS A 124 -1.96 -10.79 -15.92
N ALA A 125 -2.30 -11.07 -14.66
CA ALA A 125 -2.03 -10.16 -13.56
C ALA A 125 -0.52 -9.88 -13.41
N ALA A 126 0.31 -10.91 -13.56
CA ALA A 126 1.77 -10.78 -13.50
C ALA A 126 2.33 -9.94 -14.65
N GLU A 127 1.86 -10.15 -15.88
CA GLU A 127 2.22 -9.32 -17.05
C GLU A 127 1.85 -7.84 -16.83
N ARG A 128 0.66 -7.59 -16.26
CA ARG A 128 0.16 -6.24 -15.94
C ARG A 128 0.96 -5.59 -14.82
N TYR A 129 1.33 -6.37 -13.80
CA TYR A 129 2.18 -5.89 -12.74
C TYR A 129 3.59 -5.55 -13.26
N ARG A 130 4.14 -6.38 -14.15
CA ARG A 130 5.40 -6.05 -14.83
C ARG A 130 5.33 -4.70 -15.57
N ALA A 131 4.25 -4.44 -16.32
CA ALA A 131 4.06 -3.18 -17.02
C ALA A 131 4.00 -1.99 -16.02
N LEU A 132 3.36 -2.17 -14.87
CA LEU A 132 3.31 -1.18 -13.79
C LEU A 132 4.71 -0.93 -13.19
N LEU A 133 5.51 -1.99 -12.95
CA LEU A 133 6.89 -1.89 -12.49
C LEU A 133 7.78 -1.14 -13.48
N GLU A 134 7.60 -1.36 -14.78
CA GLU A 134 8.33 -0.64 -15.83
C GLU A 134 8.00 0.88 -15.87
N VAL A 135 6.76 1.25 -15.48
CA VAL A 135 6.41 2.67 -15.27
C VAL A 135 7.14 3.20 -14.04
N GLY A 136 7.10 2.48 -12.94
CA GLY A 136 7.75 2.86 -11.68
C GLY A 136 9.26 3.02 -11.82
N ALA A 137 9.92 2.10 -12.53
CA ALA A 137 11.37 2.13 -12.75
C ALA A 137 11.84 3.42 -13.46
N LYS A 138 11.02 4.00 -14.35
CA LYS A 138 11.33 5.26 -15.03
C LYS A 138 11.24 6.49 -14.13
N ILE A 139 10.49 6.38 -13.04
CA ILE A 139 10.21 7.47 -12.09
C ILE A 139 11.10 7.32 -10.84
N GLY A 140 11.49 6.08 -10.52
CA GLY A 140 12.20 5.75 -9.29
C GLY A 140 11.27 5.48 -8.11
N VAL A 141 10.05 5.01 -8.37
CA VAL A 141 9.07 4.60 -7.37
C VAL A 141 8.56 3.20 -7.70
N THR A 142 8.72 2.28 -6.77
CA THR A 142 8.36 0.87 -6.94
C THR A 142 6.93 0.61 -6.46
N PRO A 143 6.00 0.17 -7.34
CA PRO A 143 4.68 -0.29 -6.92
C PRO A 143 4.80 -1.65 -6.24
N GLN A 144 4.16 -1.81 -5.07
CA GLN A 144 4.16 -3.03 -4.26
C GLN A 144 2.81 -3.74 -4.39
N VAL A 145 2.79 -5.01 -4.81
CA VAL A 145 1.52 -5.77 -4.88
C VAL A 145 0.94 -5.90 -3.47
N GLU A 146 -0.26 -5.38 -3.28
CA GLU A 146 -0.96 -5.40 -2.01
C GLU A 146 -1.96 -6.55 -1.95
N VAL A 147 -1.97 -7.26 -0.82
CA VAL A 147 -2.97 -8.30 -0.53
C VAL A 147 -4.21 -7.63 0.04
N TRP A 148 -5.37 -7.79 -0.62
CA TRP A 148 -6.65 -7.31 -0.11
C TRP A 148 -7.57 -8.47 0.24
N GLY A 149 -7.58 -8.89 1.50
CA GLY A 149 -8.29 -10.08 1.99
C GLY A 149 -9.81 -10.10 1.75
N PHE A 150 -10.44 -8.97 1.47
CA PHE A 150 -11.85 -8.86 1.11
C PHE A 150 -12.11 -8.87 -0.40
N SER A 151 -11.06 -8.92 -1.20
CA SER A 151 -11.12 -8.82 -2.66
C SER A 151 -11.49 -10.15 -3.30
N ASP A 152 -12.13 -10.09 -4.47
CA ASP A 152 -12.37 -11.27 -5.32
C ASP A 152 -11.08 -11.76 -6.01
N ASN A 153 -10.09 -10.88 -6.15
CA ASN A 153 -8.79 -11.17 -6.76
C ASN A 153 -7.67 -10.66 -5.86
N LEU A 154 -6.56 -11.38 -5.81
CA LEU A 154 -5.41 -11.11 -4.92
C LEU A 154 -5.80 -11.00 -3.44
N SER A 155 -6.77 -11.83 -3.03
CA SER A 155 -7.20 -11.90 -1.64
C SER A 155 -6.25 -12.70 -0.75
N ARG A 156 -5.43 -13.53 -1.35
CA ARG A 156 -4.52 -14.43 -0.64
C ARG A 156 -3.06 -14.05 -0.85
N LEU A 157 -2.27 -14.25 0.21
CA LEU A 157 -0.82 -14.02 0.16
C LEU A 157 -0.15 -14.80 -1.00
N GLY A 158 -0.56 -16.05 -1.23
CA GLY A 158 -0.03 -16.88 -2.31
C GLY A 158 -0.33 -16.34 -3.71
N GLU A 159 -1.50 -15.74 -3.93
CA GLU A 159 -1.85 -15.12 -5.22
C GLU A 159 -0.98 -13.89 -5.51
N ALA A 160 -0.84 -13.00 -4.53
CA ALA A 160 0.01 -11.83 -4.65
C ALA A 160 1.49 -12.20 -4.85
N THR A 161 1.96 -13.22 -4.12
CA THR A 161 3.32 -13.75 -4.26
C THR A 161 3.55 -14.35 -5.66
N PHE A 162 2.57 -15.11 -6.17
CA PHE A 162 2.61 -15.64 -7.53
C PHE A 162 2.77 -14.52 -8.57
N VAL A 163 1.93 -13.48 -8.47
CA VAL A 163 1.98 -12.32 -9.37
C VAL A 163 3.34 -11.62 -9.30
N ALA A 164 3.90 -11.45 -8.12
CA ALA A 164 5.21 -10.83 -7.96
C ALA A 164 6.34 -11.68 -8.57
N ILE A 165 6.30 -13.00 -8.40
CA ILE A 165 7.29 -13.93 -8.98
C ILE A 165 7.20 -13.95 -10.50
N GLU A 166 5.99 -14.17 -11.04
CA GLU A 166 5.77 -14.34 -12.48
C GLU A 166 5.89 -13.03 -13.28
N ALA A 167 5.85 -11.86 -12.59
CA ALA A 167 6.20 -10.59 -13.23
C ALA A 167 7.64 -10.57 -13.77
N GLY A 168 8.54 -11.35 -13.19
CA GLY A 168 9.91 -11.50 -13.65
C GLY A 168 10.69 -10.18 -13.71
N HIS A 169 10.42 -9.27 -12.76
CA HIS A 169 11.06 -7.96 -12.67
C HIS A 169 11.91 -7.88 -11.39
N PRO A 170 13.12 -7.30 -11.42
CA PRO A 170 14.00 -7.24 -10.26
C PRO A 170 13.40 -6.48 -9.06
N ASP A 171 12.56 -5.49 -9.31
CA ASP A 171 11.93 -4.69 -8.27
C ASP A 171 10.56 -5.23 -7.84
N ALA A 172 10.16 -6.44 -8.29
CA ALA A 172 8.91 -7.04 -7.87
C ALA A 172 8.91 -7.29 -6.36
N CYS A 173 7.89 -6.79 -5.67
CA CYS A 173 7.81 -6.83 -4.21
C CYS A 173 6.36 -6.86 -3.72
N LEU A 174 6.17 -7.08 -2.44
CA LEU A 174 4.88 -7.27 -1.80
C LEU A 174 4.64 -6.22 -0.72
N LEU A 175 3.38 -5.85 -0.55
CA LEU A 175 2.87 -5.09 0.59
C LEU A 175 1.89 -5.99 1.37
N PRO A 176 2.37 -6.75 2.36
CA PRO A 176 1.51 -7.55 3.21
C PRO A 176 0.82 -6.68 4.27
N ASP A 177 -0.36 -7.13 4.71
CA ASP A 177 -1.15 -6.50 5.78
C ASP A 177 -1.67 -7.61 6.70
N VAL A 178 -1.53 -7.45 8.00
CA VAL A 178 -1.93 -8.45 9.00
C VAL A 178 -3.41 -8.81 8.85
N TYR A 179 -4.29 -7.80 8.85
CA TYR A 179 -5.73 -8.04 8.72
C TYR A 179 -6.09 -8.68 7.37
N HIS A 180 -5.48 -8.22 6.28
CA HIS A 180 -5.78 -8.75 4.96
C HIS A 180 -5.28 -10.18 4.76
N ILE A 181 -4.15 -10.57 5.34
CA ILE A 181 -3.69 -11.98 5.35
C ILE A 181 -4.74 -12.86 6.06
N PHE A 182 -5.20 -12.44 7.23
CA PHE A 182 -6.25 -13.15 7.98
C PHE A 182 -7.55 -13.17 7.21
N LYS A 183 -8.06 -12.01 6.79
CA LYS A 183 -9.34 -11.88 6.07
C LYS A 183 -9.40 -12.71 4.80
N GLY A 184 -8.31 -12.77 4.04
CA GLY A 184 -8.19 -13.59 2.84
C GLY A 184 -8.00 -15.08 3.11
N GLY A 185 -7.79 -15.48 4.36
CA GLY A 185 -7.64 -16.87 4.78
C GLY A 185 -6.28 -17.48 4.44
N SER A 186 -5.25 -16.67 4.32
CA SER A 186 -3.87 -17.15 4.24
C SER A 186 -3.31 -17.41 5.64
N ASP A 187 -2.43 -18.42 5.75
CA ASP A 187 -1.67 -18.66 6.97
C ASP A 187 -0.45 -17.74 7.02
N PHE A 188 -0.17 -17.15 8.17
CA PHE A 188 1.01 -16.30 8.40
C PHE A 188 2.33 -17.04 8.20
N ALA A 189 2.34 -18.37 8.35
CA ALA A 189 3.52 -19.18 8.02
C ALA A 189 3.98 -19.00 6.57
N GLY A 190 3.08 -18.61 5.65
CA GLY A 190 3.40 -18.27 4.28
C GLY A 190 4.42 -17.14 4.13
N LEU A 191 4.47 -16.21 5.08
CA LEU A 191 5.47 -15.13 5.10
C LEU A 191 6.91 -15.65 5.17
N LYS A 192 7.12 -16.84 5.76
CA LYS A 192 8.45 -17.46 5.85
C LYS A 192 9.00 -17.93 4.49
N MET A 193 8.13 -18.01 3.47
CA MET A 193 8.51 -18.38 2.10
C MET A 193 8.95 -17.17 1.27
N ILE A 194 8.80 -15.95 1.79
CA ILE A 194 9.09 -14.71 1.11
C ILE A 194 10.39 -14.12 1.67
N ALA A 195 11.31 -13.75 0.79
CA ALA A 195 12.53 -13.08 1.23
C ALA A 195 12.19 -11.70 1.81
N GLY A 196 12.74 -11.37 2.98
CA GLY A 196 12.50 -10.08 3.62
C GLY A 196 12.92 -8.87 2.78
N SER A 197 13.86 -9.06 1.84
CA SER A 197 14.25 -8.03 0.86
C SER A 197 13.16 -7.69 -0.16
N GLN A 198 12.09 -8.47 -0.23
CA GLN A 198 10.95 -8.24 -1.11
C GLN A 198 9.74 -7.67 -0.35
N ILE A 199 9.92 -7.28 0.91
CA ILE A 199 8.91 -6.62 1.75
C ILE A 199 9.53 -5.33 2.26
N HIS A 200 9.19 -4.21 1.64
CA HIS A 200 9.73 -2.90 2.01
C HIS A 200 8.85 -2.20 3.04
N CYS A 201 7.54 -2.44 2.97
CA CYS A 201 6.55 -1.95 3.92
C CYS A 201 5.65 -3.11 4.34
N PHE A 202 5.22 -3.11 5.61
CA PHE A 202 4.31 -4.10 6.16
C PHE A 202 3.25 -3.37 6.97
N HIS A 203 1.97 -3.52 6.60
CA HIS A 203 0.88 -2.91 7.34
C HIS A 203 0.58 -3.72 8.60
N VAL A 204 0.96 -3.16 9.74
CA VAL A 204 0.75 -3.77 11.05
C VAL A 204 -0.51 -3.21 11.68
N ASN A 205 -1.47 -4.08 11.89
CA ASN A 205 -2.72 -3.86 12.60
C ASN A 205 -3.08 -5.17 13.31
N ASP A 206 -4.24 -5.23 13.95
CA ASP A 206 -4.71 -6.42 14.61
C ASP A 206 -6.21 -6.60 14.37
N TYR A 207 -6.74 -7.75 14.74
CA TYR A 207 -8.15 -8.08 14.59
C TYR A 207 -8.63 -8.86 15.80
N PRO A 208 -9.90 -8.63 16.25
CA PRO A 208 -10.48 -9.33 17.39
C PRO A 208 -10.87 -10.77 17.02
N ASP A 209 -11.12 -11.59 18.02
CA ASP A 209 -11.66 -12.96 17.87
C ASP A 209 -13.08 -12.97 17.27
N ALA A 210 -13.83 -11.92 17.49
CA ALA A 210 -15.18 -11.71 16.91
C ALA A 210 -15.31 -10.30 16.34
N PRO A 211 -15.97 -10.13 15.19
CA PRO A 211 -16.72 -11.13 14.40
C PRO A 211 -15.81 -12.11 13.66
N PRO A 212 -16.34 -13.27 13.19
CA PRO A 212 -15.54 -14.26 12.48
C PRO A 212 -15.02 -13.73 11.15
N ARG A 213 -13.94 -14.36 10.64
CA ARG A 213 -13.24 -13.96 9.41
C ARG A 213 -14.14 -13.65 8.23
N GLU A 214 -15.23 -14.39 8.05
CA GLU A 214 -16.15 -14.24 6.93
C GLU A 214 -16.89 -12.90 6.96
N THR A 215 -17.17 -12.38 8.12
CA THR A 215 -17.98 -11.16 8.32
C THR A 215 -17.21 -9.96 8.84
N ILE A 216 -16.00 -10.17 9.40
CA ILE A 216 -15.16 -9.07 9.87
C ILE A 216 -14.86 -8.06 8.74
N ALA A 217 -14.87 -6.79 9.05
CA ALA A 217 -14.64 -5.69 8.12
C ALA A 217 -13.50 -4.78 8.62
N ASP A 218 -13.00 -3.92 7.75
CA ASP A 218 -11.90 -2.98 8.08
C ASP A 218 -12.14 -2.15 9.35
N LYS A 219 -13.39 -1.77 9.60
CA LYS A 219 -13.78 -0.99 10.78
C LYS A 219 -13.64 -1.76 12.10
N ASP A 220 -13.54 -3.08 12.03
CA ASP A 220 -13.45 -3.96 13.20
C ASP A 220 -11.97 -4.22 13.60
N ARG A 221 -11.01 -3.70 12.84
CA ARG A 221 -9.60 -3.76 13.18
C ARG A 221 -9.33 -3.05 14.51
N VAL A 222 -8.38 -3.58 15.26
CA VAL A 222 -7.91 -3.02 16.53
C VAL A 222 -6.41 -2.67 16.43
N TYR A 223 -5.89 -2.03 17.46
CA TYR A 223 -4.46 -1.72 17.51
C TYR A 223 -3.62 -2.99 17.66
N PRO A 224 -2.37 -2.97 17.14
CA PRO A 224 -1.45 -4.09 17.33
C PRO A 224 -1.30 -4.46 18.82
N GLY A 225 -1.55 -5.72 19.14
CA GLY A 225 -1.51 -6.27 20.50
C GLY A 225 -2.84 -6.25 21.26
N ASP A 226 -3.89 -5.62 20.72
CA ASP A 226 -5.24 -5.62 21.31
C ASP A 226 -6.14 -6.72 20.74
N GLY A 227 -5.66 -7.50 19.78
CA GLY A 227 -6.38 -8.57 19.12
C GLY A 227 -5.77 -9.95 19.31
N ILE A 228 -5.95 -10.80 18.29
CA ILE A 228 -5.51 -12.21 18.29
C ILE A 228 -4.51 -12.53 17.17
N ALA A 229 -4.00 -11.54 16.46
CA ALA A 229 -2.96 -11.78 15.44
C ALA A 229 -1.71 -12.41 16.09
N PRO A 230 -1.02 -13.37 15.40
CA PRO A 230 0.10 -14.09 15.98
C PRO A 230 1.37 -13.24 16.16
#